data_ef73acfe4c072b8324c945ea0daef7ff
#
_entry.id   ef73acfe4c072b8324c945ea0daef7ff
#
_cell.length_a   1.000
_cell.length_b   1.000
_cell.length_c   1.000
_cell.angle_alpha   90.00
_cell.angle_beta   90.00
_cell.angle_gamma   90.00
#
_symmetry.space_group_name_H-M   'P 1'
#
loop_
_entity.id
_entity.type
_entity.pdbx_description
1 polymer ?
#
loop_
_entity_poly.entity_id
_entity_poly.type
_entity_poly.pdbx_seq_one_letter_code
_entity_poly.pdbx_strand_id
1 'polypeptide(L)'
;MICIRGAIQAENTKQSIWQETETMLREAIQANDLALEEIVAIQFTATADLDAAYPAVAARKMGITEAALSCVAEMKVVGSLPRCLRMNLWVENGKAQKEAKHVYLGGAAVLRPDLAGGKSFAVAIDGPAGSGKSTVAKQVASDLALIYIDTGAMYRAFSLYCMRLGLSTEQEEAVLPARRPARFHRSGI
;
A
#
# COMPACT_ATOMS: atom_id res chain seq x y z
N MET A 1 -22.07 -9.72 11.38
CA MET A 1 -21.48 -9.58 10.02
C MET A 1 -20.30 -8.61 10.07
N ILE A 2 -19.16 -8.97 9.47
CA ILE A 2 -17.97 -8.11 9.34
C ILE A 2 -17.63 -7.93 7.85
N CYS A 3 -16.89 -6.88 7.52
CA CYS A 3 -16.35 -6.65 6.19
C CYS A 3 -14.82 -6.66 6.24
N ILE A 4 -14.21 -7.60 5.52
CA ILE A 4 -12.77 -7.72 5.35
C ILE A 4 -12.40 -7.09 4.01
N ARG A 5 -11.40 -6.21 4.00
CA ARG A 5 -10.91 -5.58 2.79
C ARG A 5 -9.59 -6.21 2.35
N GLY A 6 -9.44 -6.33 1.05
CA GLY A 6 -8.20 -6.79 0.44
C GLY A 6 -7.80 -5.92 -0.74
N ALA A 7 -6.49 -5.89 -1.04
CA ALA A 7 -5.95 -5.30 -2.25
C ALA A 7 -4.66 -6.00 -2.67
N ILE A 8 -4.46 -6.13 -3.99
CA ILE A 8 -3.28 -6.71 -4.60
C ILE A 8 -3.09 -6.10 -5.99
N GLN A 9 -1.87 -6.09 -6.51
CA GLN A 9 -1.62 -5.75 -7.91
C GLN A 9 -1.57 -7.02 -8.76
N ALA A 10 -1.99 -6.91 -10.02
CA ALA A 10 -1.93 -8.00 -11.00
C ALA A 10 -1.43 -7.46 -12.34
N GLU A 11 -0.83 -8.32 -13.16
CA GLU A 11 -0.62 -8.01 -14.56
C GLU A 11 -1.95 -8.13 -15.32
N ASN A 12 -2.15 -7.32 -16.37
CA ASN A 12 -3.38 -7.37 -17.16
C ASN A 12 -3.41 -8.59 -18.10
N THR A 13 -3.39 -9.76 -17.49
CA THR A 13 -3.60 -11.05 -18.15
C THR A 13 -4.62 -11.86 -17.37
N LYS A 14 -5.40 -12.67 -18.09
CA LYS A 14 -6.38 -13.56 -17.48
C LYS A 14 -5.78 -14.42 -16.36
N GLN A 15 -4.59 -14.99 -16.61
CA GLN A 15 -3.92 -15.85 -15.65
C GLN A 15 -3.52 -15.09 -14.39
N SER A 16 -2.87 -13.92 -14.53
CA SER A 16 -2.44 -13.12 -13.38
C SER A 16 -3.62 -12.62 -12.57
N ILE A 17 -4.67 -12.08 -13.21
CA ILE A 17 -5.87 -11.60 -12.49
C ILE A 17 -6.48 -12.72 -11.66
N TRP A 18 -6.58 -13.95 -12.20
CA TRP A 18 -7.14 -15.06 -11.43
C TRP A 18 -6.22 -15.53 -10.32
N GLN A 19 -4.91 -15.65 -10.58
CA GLN A 19 -3.93 -16.08 -9.58
C GLN A 19 -3.83 -15.10 -8.41
N GLU A 20 -3.77 -13.80 -8.70
CA GLU A 20 -3.69 -12.78 -7.66
C GLU A 20 -5.01 -12.65 -6.88
N THR A 21 -6.15 -12.83 -7.55
CA THR A 21 -7.44 -12.93 -6.85
C THR A 21 -7.47 -14.11 -5.88
N GLU A 22 -7.02 -15.28 -6.33
CA GLU A 22 -6.95 -16.49 -5.49
C GLU A 22 -6.02 -16.26 -4.30
N THR A 23 -4.82 -15.69 -4.53
CA THR A 23 -3.86 -15.35 -3.47
C THR A 23 -4.49 -14.43 -2.42
N MET A 24 -5.12 -13.35 -2.86
CA MET A 24 -5.78 -12.39 -1.95
C MET A 24 -6.92 -13.03 -1.14
N LEU A 25 -7.73 -13.88 -1.77
CA LEU A 25 -8.81 -14.59 -1.09
C LEU A 25 -8.28 -15.60 -0.07
N ARG A 26 -7.26 -16.41 -0.43
CA ARG A 26 -6.64 -17.38 0.48
C ARG A 26 -6.06 -16.71 1.72
N GLU A 27 -5.33 -15.61 1.53
CA GLU A 27 -4.78 -14.84 2.65
C GLU A 27 -5.89 -14.27 3.55
N ALA A 28 -6.97 -13.76 2.99
CA ALA A 28 -8.09 -13.24 3.78
C ALA A 28 -8.80 -14.36 4.57
N ILE A 29 -9.05 -15.49 3.95
CA ILE A 29 -9.66 -16.68 4.57
C ILE A 29 -8.77 -17.18 5.70
N GLN A 30 -7.48 -17.38 5.44
CA GLN A 30 -6.53 -17.89 6.43
C GLN A 30 -6.32 -16.91 7.60
N ALA A 31 -6.11 -15.62 7.30
CA ALA A 31 -5.86 -14.61 8.33
C ALA A 31 -7.05 -14.46 9.31
N ASN A 32 -8.26 -14.69 8.83
CA ASN A 32 -9.48 -14.52 9.61
C ASN A 32 -10.10 -15.84 10.09
N ASP A 33 -9.48 -16.98 9.77
CA ASP A 33 -9.97 -18.32 10.09
C ASP A 33 -11.43 -18.50 9.67
N LEU A 34 -11.68 -18.40 8.34
CA LEU A 34 -13.03 -18.44 7.77
C LEU A 34 -13.35 -19.80 7.16
N ALA A 35 -14.56 -20.27 7.39
CA ALA A 35 -15.20 -21.27 6.55
C ALA A 35 -15.81 -20.61 5.30
N LEU A 36 -15.85 -21.33 4.19
CA LEU A 36 -16.38 -20.76 2.94
C LEU A 36 -17.87 -20.42 3.05
N GLU A 37 -18.61 -21.18 3.84
CA GLU A 37 -20.05 -21.03 4.11
C GLU A 37 -20.37 -19.75 4.90
N GLU A 38 -19.38 -19.18 5.60
CA GLU A 38 -19.54 -17.93 6.33
C GLU A 38 -19.48 -16.70 5.39
N ILE A 39 -19.03 -16.90 4.13
CA ILE A 39 -18.90 -15.82 3.15
C ILE A 39 -20.28 -15.50 2.56
N VAL A 40 -20.78 -14.30 2.85
CA VAL A 40 -22.10 -13.83 2.38
C VAL A 40 -21.99 -13.18 1.01
N ALA A 41 -20.96 -12.33 0.81
CA ALA A 41 -20.77 -11.62 -0.45
C ALA A 41 -19.31 -11.21 -0.65
N ILE A 42 -18.93 -11.10 -1.93
CA ILE A 42 -17.65 -10.51 -2.32
C ILE A 42 -17.89 -9.50 -3.43
N GLN A 43 -17.47 -8.26 -3.21
CA GLN A 43 -17.37 -7.27 -4.26
C GLN A 43 -15.89 -7.08 -4.64
N PHE A 44 -15.57 -7.38 -5.87
CA PHE A 44 -14.28 -7.06 -6.45
C PHE A 44 -14.35 -5.72 -7.16
N THR A 45 -13.31 -4.92 -7.01
CA THR A 45 -13.12 -3.70 -7.80
C THR A 45 -11.76 -3.76 -8.48
N ALA A 46 -11.66 -3.26 -9.69
CA ALA A 46 -10.44 -3.25 -10.48
C ALA A 46 -10.23 -1.89 -11.14
N THR A 47 -8.98 -1.44 -11.16
CA THR A 47 -8.59 -0.26 -11.93
C THR A 47 -8.80 -0.50 -13.44
N ALA A 48 -9.04 0.55 -14.21
CA ALA A 48 -9.43 0.46 -15.63
C ALA A 48 -8.38 -0.22 -16.53
N ASP A 49 -7.16 -0.38 -16.06
CA ASP A 49 -6.05 -1.07 -16.71
C ASP A 49 -6.03 -2.59 -16.44
N LEU A 50 -7.03 -3.12 -15.73
CA LEU A 50 -7.28 -4.55 -15.52
C LEU A 50 -8.61 -4.95 -16.17
N ASP A 51 -8.58 -5.28 -17.45
CA ASP A 51 -9.77 -5.63 -18.24
C ASP A 51 -9.73 -7.04 -18.89
N ALA A 52 -8.63 -7.79 -18.68
CA ALA A 52 -8.44 -9.09 -19.31
C ALA A 52 -9.31 -10.22 -18.74
N ALA A 53 -9.84 -10.10 -17.52
CA ALA A 53 -10.70 -11.13 -16.90
C ALA A 53 -11.51 -10.60 -15.72
N TYR A 54 -12.61 -11.29 -15.41
CA TYR A 54 -13.35 -11.07 -14.18
C TYR A 54 -12.71 -11.82 -13.00
N PRO A 55 -12.37 -11.15 -11.88
CA PRO A 55 -11.83 -11.79 -10.69
C PRO A 55 -12.79 -12.78 -10.03
N ALA A 56 -14.10 -12.55 -10.12
CA ALA A 56 -15.12 -13.46 -9.57
C ALA A 56 -15.03 -14.91 -10.08
N VAL A 57 -14.39 -15.12 -11.24
CA VAL A 57 -14.14 -16.49 -11.77
C VAL A 57 -13.19 -17.26 -10.87
N ALA A 58 -12.17 -16.60 -10.30
CA ALA A 58 -11.24 -17.24 -9.37
C ALA A 58 -11.96 -17.66 -8.07
N ALA A 59 -12.82 -16.79 -7.53
CA ALA A 59 -13.61 -17.12 -6.33
C ALA A 59 -14.47 -18.39 -6.55
N ARG A 60 -15.17 -18.49 -7.68
CA ARG A 60 -15.94 -19.70 -8.01
C ARG A 60 -15.09 -20.95 -8.13
N LYS A 61 -13.90 -20.84 -8.72
CA LYS A 61 -12.95 -21.97 -8.82
C LYS A 61 -12.42 -22.44 -7.46
N MET A 62 -12.39 -21.55 -6.46
CA MET A 62 -12.04 -21.89 -5.09
C MET A 62 -13.18 -22.56 -4.31
N GLY A 63 -14.37 -22.72 -4.92
CA GLY A 63 -15.55 -23.30 -4.28
C GLY A 63 -16.46 -22.27 -3.58
N ILE A 64 -16.23 -20.99 -3.76
CA ILE A 64 -17.11 -19.94 -3.22
C ILE A 64 -18.27 -19.77 -4.20
N THR A 65 -19.31 -20.59 -4.04
CA THR A 65 -20.45 -20.70 -4.96
C THR A 65 -21.73 -20.08 -4.41
N GLU A 66 -21.92 -20.09 -3.09
CA GLU A 66 -23.12 -19.60 -2.42
C GLU A 66 -23.11 -18.07 -2.20
N ALA A 67 -21.91 -17.49 -2.10
CA ALA A 67 -21.75 -16.06 -1.87
C ALA A 67 -22.18 -15.22 -3.09
N ALA A 68 -22.80 -14.06 -2.84
CA ALA A 68 -23.07 -13.08 -3.89
C ALA A 68 -21.76 -12.45 -4.40
N LEU A 69 -21.47 -12.60 -5.71
CA LEU A 69 -20.25 -12.08 -6.31
C LEU A 69 -20.56 -10.92 -7.26
N SER A 70 -19.84 -9.81 -7.11
CA SER A 70 -19.93 -8.65 -8.01
C SER A 70 -18.54 -8.15 -8.41
N CYS A 71 -18.46 -7.57 -9.62
CA CYS A 71 -17.26 -6.91 -10.11
C CYS A 71 -17.62 -5.48 -10.53
N VAL A 72 -16.86 -4.49 -10.05
CA VAL A 72 -17.13 -3.06 -10.25
C VAL A 72 -15.83 -2.38 -10.73
N ALA A 73 -15.96 -1.37 -11.58
CA ALA A 73 -14.84 -0.54 -11.96
C ALA A 73 -14.45 0.42 -10.83
N GLU A 74 -13.16 0.56 -10.58
CA GLU A 74 -12.62 1.56 -9.66
C GLU A 74 -12.82 2.98 -10.20
N MET A 75 -13.03 3.90 -9.29
CA MET A 75 -13.01 5.32 -9.63
C MET A 75 -11.63 5.74 -10.13
N LYS A 76 -11.58 6.41 -11.29
CA LYS A 76 -10.33 6.90 -11.86
C LYS A 76 -9.81 8.10 -11.06
N VAL A 77 -8.71 7.90 -10.33
CA VAL A 77 -8.02 8.96 -9.58
C VAL A 77 -6.60 9.13 -10.11
N VAL A 78 -6.21 10.35 -10.40
CA VAL A 78 -4.84 10.67 -10.88
C VAL A 78 -3.83 10.31 -9.79
N GLY A 79 -2.80 9.53 -10.16
CA GLY A 79 -1.76 9.07 -9.21
C GLY A 79 -2.19 7.91 -8.32
N SER A 80 -3.37 7.31 -8.54
CA SER A 80 -3.73 6.06 -7.86
C SER A 80 -2.83 4.90 -8.29
N LEU A 81 -2.74 3.89 -7.43
CA LEU A 81 -1.97 2.67 -7.70
C LEU A 81 -2.52 1.99 -8.97
N PRO A 82 -1.71 1.81 -10.02
CA PRO A 82 -2.16 1.13 -11.24
C PRO A 82 -2.27 -0.38 -11.03
N ARG A 83 -3.00 -1.04 -11.91
CA ARG A 83 -3.18 -2.50 -11.92
C ARG A 83 -3.58 -3.06 -10.56
N CYS A 84 -4.47 -2.35 -9.90
CA CYS A 84 -4.90 -2.65 -8.54
C CYS A 84 -6.25 -3.37 -8.57
N LEU A 85 -6.27 -4.56 -8.01
CA LEU A 85 -7.45 -5.33 -7.72
C LEU A 85 -7.74 -5.22 -6.22
N ARG A 86 -8.99 -4.93 -5.85
CA ARG A 86 -9.41 -4.86 -4.46
C ARG A 86 -10.64 -5.73 -4.24
N MET A 87 -10.91 -6.05 -2.98
CA MET A 87 -12.13 -6.72 -2.57
C MET A 87 -12.68 -6.16 -1.29
N ASN A 88 -14.00 -6.20 -1.19
CA ASN A 88 -14.75 -6.21 0.05
C ASN A 88 -15.37 -7.59 0.22
N LEU A 89 -15.07 -8.26 1.33
CA LEU A 89 -15.52 -9.60 1.66
C LEU A 89 -16.38 -9.52 2.91
N TRP A 90 -17.70 -9.74 2.76
CA TRP A 90 -18.65 -9.76 3.87
C TRP A 90 -18.80 -11.17 4.40
N VAL A 91 -18.69 -11.31 5.71
CA VAL A 91 -18.66 -12.58 6.42
C VAL A 91 -19.60 -12.52 7.62
N GLU A 92 -20.33 -13.59 7.85
CA GLU A 92 -21.16 -13.74 9.04
C GLU A 92 -20.62 -14.87 9.93
N ASN A 93 -19.79 -14.51 10.90
CA ASN A 93 -19.12 -15.45 11.80
C ASN A 93 -19.15 -15.01 13.28
N GLY A 94 -20.05 -14.10 13.61
CA GLY A 94 -20.20 -13.60 14.99
C GLY A 94 -19.11 -12.67 15.50
N LYS A 95 -18.02 -12.46 14.75
CA LYS A 95 -16.94 -11.53 15.13
C LYS A 95 -17.34 -10.08 15.00
N ALA A 96 -16.71 -9.20 15.78
CA ALA A 96 -16.87 -7.75 15.65
C ALA A 96 -15.97 -7.19 14.54
N GLN A 97 -16.36 -6.08 13.89
CA GLN A 97 -15.59 -5.47 12.80
C GLN A 97 -14.13 -5.15 13.16
N LYS A 98 -13.85 -4.80 14.42
CA LYS A 98 -12.49 -4.51 14.91
C LYS A 98 -11.56 -5.73 14.90
N GLU A 99 -12.11 -6.95 14.82
CA GLU A 99 -11.36 -8.20 14.74
C GLU A 99 -11.03 -8.60 13.30
N ALA A 100 -11.62 -7.91 12.31
CA ALA A 100 -11.37 -8.17 10.91
C ALA A 100 -9.91 -7.85 10.54
N LYS A 101 -9.19 -8.85 10.07
CA LYS A 101 -7.83 -8.71 9.55
C LYS A 101 -7.88 -8.46 8.05
N HIS A 102 -7.61 -7.22 7.67
CA HIS A 102 -7.56 -6.81 6.27
C HIS A 102 -6.24 -7.25 5.62
N VAL A 103 -6.25 -7.51 4.31
CA VAL A 103 -5.10 -8.02 3.57
C VAL A 103 -4.71 -7.08 2.44
N TYR A 104 -3.49 -6.55 2.49
CA TYR A 104 -2.93 -5.65 1.49
C TYR A 104 -1.58 -6.22 1.06
N LEU A 105 -1.53 -6.83 -0.14
CA LEU A 105 -0.43 -7.68 -0.57
C LEU A 105 0.43 -7.00 -1.65
N GLY A 106 1.72 -7.34 -1.64
CA GLY A 106 2.66 -6.81 -2.62
C GLY A 106 2.66 -5.29 -2.66
N GLY A 107 2.66 -4.71 -3.86
CA GLY A 107 2.64 -3.25 -4.04
C GLY A 107 1.40 -2.56 -3.50
N ALA A 108 0.29 -3.27 -3.28
CA ALA A 108 -0.92 -2.70 -2.68
C ALA A 108 -0.79 -2.43 -1.17
N ALA A 109 0.26 -2.91 -0.51
CA ALA A 109 0.56 -2.59 0.89
C ALA A 109 0.72 -1.08 1.15
N VAL A 110 1.13 -0.32 0.13
CA VAL A 110 1.23 1.16 0.20
C VAL A 110 -0.11 1.87 0.44
N LEU A 111 -1.23 1.21 0.15
CA LEU A 111 -2.57 1.78 0.35
C LEU A 111 -2.96 1.84 1.83
N ARG A 112 -2.43 0.92 2.63
CA ARG A 112 -2.69 0.83 4.08
C ARG A 112 -1.44 0.32 4.80
N PRO A 113 -0.40 1.16 4.90
CA PRO A 113 0.85 0.80 5.56
C PRO A 113 0.65 0.45 7.04
N ASP A 114 -0.40 0.99 7.66
CA ASP A 114 -0.82 0.69 9.03
C ASP A 114 -1.39 -0.73 9.22
N LEU A 115 -1.88 -1.36 8.16
CA LEU A 115 -2.48 -2.70 8.17
C LEU A 115 -1.60 -3.76 7.49
N ALA A 116 -0.64 -3.34 6.69
CA ALA A 116 0.34 -4.22 6.11
C ALA A 116 1.20 -4.80 7.24
N GLY A 117 0.73 -5.86 7.86
CA GLY A 117 1.40 -6.59 8.95
C GLY A 117 2.71 -7.29 8.56
N GLY A 118 3.26 -6.95 7.41
CA GLY A 118 4.65 -7.21 7.07
C GLY A 118 5.53 -6.38 7.99
N LYS A 119 6.54 -6.99 8.59
CA LYS A 119 7.60 -6.26 9.27
C LYS A 119 8.05 -5.13 8.34
N SER A 120 7.64 -3.89 8.63
CA SER A 120 8.19 -2.74 7.93
C SER A 120 9.68 -2.75 8.24
N PHE A 121 10.50 -3.15 7.30
CA PHE A 121 11.93 -3.04 7.44
C PHE A 121 12.39 -1.78 6.72
N ALA A 122 13.29 -1.07 7.35
CA ALA A 122 13.97 0.06 6.73
C ALA A 122 15.42 -0.38 6.44
N VAL A 123 15.87 -0.07 5.23
CA VAL A 123 17.29 -0.25 4.86
C VAL A 123 17.95 1.10 5.02
N ALA A 124 18.88 1.20 5.97
CA ALA A 124 19.74 2.36 6.12
C ALA A 124 21.05 2.13 5.35
N ILE A 125 21.38 3.05 4.44
CA ILE A 125 22.64 3.02 3.68
C ILE A 125 23.45 4.25 4.09
N ASP A 126 24.56 4.00 4.77
CA ASP A 126 25.48 5.03 5.23
C ASP A 126 26.87 4.88 4.59
N GLY A 127 27.69 5.92 4.70
CA GLY A 127 29.05 5.95 4.15
C GLY A 127 29.52 7.37 3.83
N PRO A 128 30.79 7.57 3.48
CA PRO A 128 31.40 8.89 3.23
C PRO A 128 30.77 9.59 2.01
N ALA A 129 30.95 10.92 1.93
CA ALA A 129 30.52 11.70 0.77
C ALA A 129 31.15 11.16 -0.52
N GLY A 130 30.38 11.12 -1.62
CA GLY A 130 30.88 10.66 -2.92
C GLY A 130 31.01 9.14 -3.09
N SER A 131 30.67 8.31 -2.08
CA SER A 131 30.81 6.84 -2.15
C SER A 131 29.72 6.10 -2.96
N GLY A 132 28.85 6.82 -3.65
CA GLY A 132 27.77 6.20 -4.46
C GLY A 132 26.52 5.79 -3.69
N LYS A 133 26.38 6.12 -2.40
CA LYS A 133 25.23 5.77 -1.54
C LYS A 133 23.89 6.01 -2.19
N SER A 134 23.69 7.20 -2.75
CA SER A 134 22.38 7.58 -3.34
C SER A 134 22.04 6.74 -4.56
N THR A 135 23.03 6.30 -5.33
CA THR A 135 22.84 5.44 -6.49
C THR A 135 22.41 4.04 -6.04
N VAL A 136 23.16 3.47 -5.08
CA VAL A 136 22.84 2.15 -4.50
C VAL A 136 21.48 2.18 -3.81
N ALA A 137 21.20 3.22 -3.01
CA ALA A 137 19.94 3.35 -2.28
C ALA A 137 18.74 3.43 -3.22
N LYS A 138 18.83 4.15 -4.34
CA LYS A 138 17.79 4.20 -5.36
C LYS A 138 17.58 2.85 -6.03
N GLN A 139 18.65 2.13 -6.34
CA GLN A 139 18.55 0.80 -6.94
C GLN A 139 17.90 -0.19 -5.97
N VAL A 140 18.34 -0.25 -4.72
CA VAL A 140 17.76 -1.12 -3.68
C VAL A 140 16.27 -0.78 -3.45
N ALA A 141 15.93 0.52 -3.41
CA ALA A 141 14.54 0.94 -3.25
C ALA A 141 13.68 0.49 -4.44
N SER A 142 14.21 0.56 -5.67
CA SER A 142 13.54 0.06 -6.87
C SER A 142 13.37 -1.46 -6.84
N ASP A 143 14.44 -2.21 -6.53
CA ASP A 143 14.45 -3.67 -6.58
C ASP A 143 13.55 -4.30 -5.50
N LEU A 144 13.44 -3.63 -4.34
CA LEU A 144 12.65 -4.09 -3.20
C LEU A 144 11.28 -3.38 -3.07
N ALA A 145 10.89 -2.57 -4.05
CA ALA A 145 9.68 -1.74 -4.03
C ALA A 145 9.55 -0.88 -2.75
N LEU A 146 10.67 -0.34 -2.26
CA LEU A 146 10.74 0.52 -1.07
C LEU A 146 10.66 2.00 -1.45
N ILE A 147 10.24 2.83 -0.49
CA ILE A 147 10.28 4.28 -0.64
C ILE A 147 11.71 4.76 -0.39
N TYR A 148 12.31 5.42 -1.40
CA TYR A 148 13.60 6.07 -1.24
C TYR A 148 13.46 7.40 -0.48
N ILE A 149 14.21 7.57 0.60
CA ILE A 149 14.28 8.81 1.38
C ILE A 149 15.71 9.34 1.36
N ASP A 150 15.93 10.53 0.79
CA ASP A 150 17.22 11.24 0.85
C ASP A 150 17.26 12.12 2.11
N THR A 151 17.78 11.54 3.19
CA THR A 151 17.95 12.27 4.45
C THR A 151 18.95 13.44 4.33
N GLY A 152 19.96 13.31 3.46
CA GLY A 152 20.92 14.38 3.19
C GLY A 152 20.23 15.60 2.52
N ALA A 153 19.31 15.36 1.58
CA ALA A 153 18.50 16.44 1.00
C ALA A 153 17.62 17.12 2.05
N MET A 154 17.03 16.34 2.97
CA MET A 154 16.22 16.88 4.07
C MET A 154 17.03 17.81 4.98
N TYR A 155 18.24 17.37 5.37
CA TYR A 155 19.11 18.21 6.19
C TYR A 155 19.56 19.47 5.47
N ARG A 156 19.92 19.39 4.19
CA ARG A 156 20.28 20.58 3.38
C ARG A 156 19.11 21.56 3.25
N ALA A 157 17.90 21.06 3.02
CA ALA A 157 16.71 21.88 2.95
C ALA A 157 16.42 22.59 4.28
N PHE A 158 16.58 21.88 5.39
CA PHE A 158 16.40 22.44 6.73
C PHE A 158 17.47 23.51 7.04
N SER A 159 18.72 23.24 6.74
CA SER A 159 19.82 24.22 6.91
C SER A 159 19.56 25.49 6.09
N LEU A 160 19.13 25.36 4.82
CA LEU A 160 18.80 26.49 3.98
C LEU A 160 17.62 27.29 4.56
N TYR A 161 16.63 26.61 5.13
CA TYR A 161 15.49 27.26 5.80
C TYR A 161 15.94 28.06 7.02
N CYS A 162 16.78 27.49 7.89
CA CYS A 162 17.37 28.20 9.03
C CYS A 162 18.19 29.42 8.59
N MET A 163 19.01 29.30 7.56
CA MET A 163 19.78 30.42 7.00
C MET A 163 18.88 31.54 6.49
N ARG A 164 17.77 31.24 5.82
CA ARG A 164 16.80 32.23 5.35
C ARG A 164 16.08 32.96 6.48
N LEU A 165 15.95 32.33 7.64
CA LEU A 165 15.42 32.93 8.87
C LEU A 165 16.48 33.67 9.67
N GLY A 166 17.74 33.73 9.23
CA GLY A 166 18.85 34.33 9.97
C GLY A 166 19.25 33.54 11.22
N LEU A 167 18.90 32.27 11.32
CA LEU A 167 19.22 31.41 12.46
C LEU A 167 20.57 30.73 12.23
N SER A 168 21.44 30.76 13.25
CA SER A 168 22.66 29.94 13.25
C SER A 168 22.31 28.49 13.56
N THR A 169 22.79 27.55 12.70
CA THR A 169 22.61 26.12 12.92
C THR A 169 23.44 25.56 14.07
N GLU A 170 24.36 26.36 14.64
CA GLU A 170 25.18 26.00 15.78
C GLU A 170 24.48 26.25 17.13
N GLN A 171 23.34 26.96 17.11
CA GLN A 171 22.56 27.26 18.31
C GLN A 171 21.30 26.40 18.35
N GLU A 172 21.35 25.30 19.08
CA GLU A 172 20.26 24.33 19.18
C GLU A 172 18.93 24.96 19.63
N GLU A 173 18.97 25.83 20.63
CA GLU A 173 17.79 26.50 21.16
C GLU A 173 17.09 27.43 20.14
N ALA A 174 17.84 28.03 19.23
CA ALA A 174 17.29 28.89 18.17
C ALA A 174 16.63 28.08 17.06
N VAL A 175 17.07 26.83 16.85
CA VAL A 175 16.62 25.96 15.78
C VAL A 175 15.40 25.12 16.18
N LEU A 176 15.22 24.82 17.47
CA LEU A 176 14.11 24.00 17.98
C LEU A 176 12.70 24.54 17.59
N PRO A 177 12.41 25.85 17.62
CA PRO A 177 11.12 26.38 17.17
C PRO A 177 10.86 26.20 15.68
N ALA A 178 11.91 26.14 14.85
CA ALA A 178 11.81 25.94 13.40
C ALA A 178 11.42 24.51 13.01
N ARG A 179 11.44 23.55 13.94
CA ARG A 179 10.96 22.17 13.76
C ARG A 179 9.45 22.01 13.59
N ARG A 180 8.65 23.07 13.75
CA ARG A 180 7.22 23.00 13.43
C ARG A 180 7.07 22.66 11.96
N PRO A 181 6.15 21.72 11.59
CA PRO A 181 6.02 21.27 10.20
C PRO A 181 5.71 22.47 9.32
N ALA A 182 6.69 22.87 8.51
CA ALA A 182 6.44 23.79 7.42
C ALA A 182 5.40 23.13 6.51
N ARG A 183 4.26 23.77 6.29
CA ARG A 183 3.32 23.39 5.23
C ARG A 183 4.06 23.62 3.91
N PHE A 184 4.57 22.53 3.34
CA PHE A 184 5.10 22.58 1.97
C PHE A 184 3.91 22.83 1.04
N HIS A 185 3.72 24.09 0.64
CA HIS A 185 2.91 24.38 -0.54
C HIS A 185 3.65 23.78 -1.75
N ARG A 186 3.08 22.77 -2.36
CA ARG A 186 3.41 22.42 -3.75
C ARG A 186 3.00 23.62 -4.61
N SER A 187 3.95 24.49 -4.93
CA SER A 187 3.82 25.35 -6.10
C SER A 187 3.93 24.44 -7.32
N GLY A 188 2.84 24.33 -8.07
CA GLY A 188 2.82 23.57 -9.31
C GLY A 188 3.80 24.15 -10.33
N ILE A 189 4.49 23.27 -11.00
CA ILE A 189 4.97 23.42 -12.39
C ILE A 189 4.37 22.26 -13.18
#